data_c7b80b9fefb78d30978f6c3c7192d8ca
#
_entry.id   c7b80b9fefb78d30978f6c3c7192d8ca
#
_cell.length_a   1.000
_cell.length_b   1.000
_cell.length_c   1.000
_cell.angle_alpha   90.00
_cell.angle_beta   90.00
_cell.angle_gamma   90.00
#
_symmetry.space_group_name_H-M   'P 1'
#
loop_
_entity.id
_entity.type
_entity.pdbx_description
1 polymer ?
#
loop_
_entity_poly.entity_id
_entity_poly.type
_entity_poly.pdbx_seq_one_letter_code
_entity_poly.pdbx_strand_id
1 'polypeptide(L)'
;LHSTSRRQRQMCIRDRNYTYYVPHDVYGLARLMGGKKSFVNKLQMIFDEGLYDPANEPDIAYPYLFSYFKGEEWRTQKETQRLLAKYFTTQPDGIPGNDDTGTMSTWAIFNMMGFYPDCPGLPEYTLTTPVFDKVIIRLDPKWYKEKELVIESTRQKPDALYIDNVKIGGKKLNRFRITHDELVHGGRLEFSIR
;
A
#
# COMPACT_ATOMS: atom_id res chain seq x y z
N LEU A 1 0.05 -7.78 -42.66
CA LEU A 1 -0.06 -6.40 -42.14
C LEU A 1 -0.49 -6.48 -40.68
N HIS A 2 0.49 -6.61 -39.78
CA HIS A 2 0.23 -6.44 -38.37
C HIS A 2 -0.01 -4.97 -38.10
N SER A 3 -1.26 -4.62 -37.82
CA SER A 3 -1.69 -3.24 -37.70
C SER A 3 -0.95 -2.57 -36.56
N THR A 4 -0.40 -1.40 -36.82
CA THR A 4 0.16 -0.47 -35.84
C THR A 4 -0.80 -0.17 -34.69
N SER A 5 -2.12 -0.36 -34.91
CA SER A 5 -3.17 -0.19 -33.90
C SER A 5 -3.06 -1.14 -32.69
N ARG A 6 -2.53 -2.35 -32.89
CA ARG A 6 -2.35 -3.33 -31.78
C ARG A 6 -1.13 -2.95 -30.91
N ARG A 7 -0.07 -2.43 -31.54
CA ARG A 7 1.10 -1.89 -30.80
C ARG A 7 0.76 -0.58 -30.08
N GLN A 8 -0.02 0.28 -30.70
CA GLN A 8 -0.51 1.49 -30.06
C GLN A 8 -1.46 1.20 -28.88
N ARG A 9 -2.32 0.18 -28.97
CA ARG A 9 -3.15 -0.23 -27.82
C ARG A 9 -2.33 -0.80 -26.67
N GLN A 10 -1.27 -1.57 -26.95
CA GLN A 10 -0.34 -2.03 -25.92
C GLN A 10 0.48 -0.87 -25.32
N MET A 11 0.91 0.10 -26.15
CA MET A 11 1.54 1.33 -25.66
C MET A 11 0.55 2.15 -24.79
N CYS A 12 -0.69 2.33 -25.23
CA CYS A 12 -1.69 3.06 -24.44
C CYS A 12 -2.02 2.40 -23.08
N ILE A 13 -2.01 1.07 -23.00
CA ILE A 13 -2.17 0.36 -21.73
C ILE A 13 -0.93 0.58 -20.86
N ARG A 14 0.27 0.44 -21.40
CA ARG A 14 1.53 0.70 -20.70
C ARG A 14 1.67 2.16 -20.28
N ASP A 15 1.31 3.11 -21.15
CA ASP A 15 1.31 4.54 -20.83
C ASP A 15 0.39 4.86 -19.65
N ARG A 16 -0.76 4.22 -19.55
CA ARG A 16 -1.67 4.37 -18.39
C ARG A 16 -1.05 3.81 -17.12
N ASN A 17 -0.38 2.67 -17.20
CA ASN A 17 0.29 2.05 -16.04
C ASN A 17 1.47 2.91 -15.55
N TYR A 18 2.22 3.56 -16.43
CA TYR A 18 3.32 4.43 -16.02
C TYR A 18 2.89 5.84 -15.62
N THR A 19 1.65 6.24 -15.87
CA THR A 19 1.14 7.60 -15.59
C THR A 19 1.31 8.02 -14.13
N TYR A 20 1.22 7.08 -13.20
CA TYR A 20 1.24 7.37 -11.76
C TYR A 20 2.61 7.10 -11.11
N TYR A 21 3.61 6.67 -11.87
CA TYR A 21 4.94 6.38 -11.32
C TYR A 21 5.79 7.65 -11.20
N VAL A 22 5.40 8.50 -10.25
CA VAL A 22 6.11 9.71 -9.86
C VAL A 22 6.23 9.72 -8.32
N PRO A 23 6.97 8.75 -7.73
CA PRO A 23 6.97 8.54 -6.29
C PRO A 23 7.51 9.74 -5.51
N HIS A 24 8.39 10.55 -6.12
CA HIS A 24 9.03 11.70 -5.49
C HIS A 24 8.15 12.96 -5.43
N ASP A 25 7.08 13.07 -6.25
CA ASP A 25 6.16 14.23 -6.23
C ASP A 25 4.73 13.87 -6.65
N VAL A 26 4.06 13.09 -5.83
CA VAL A 26 2.65 12.69 -6.03
C VAL A 26 1.72 13.91 -6.07
N TYR A 27 1.98 14.93 -5.25
CA TYR A 27 1.18 16.15 -5.23
C TYR A 27 1.36 16.99 -6.50
N GLY A 28 2.60 17.06 -7.03
CA GLY A 28 2.89 17.71 -8.31
C GLY A 28 2.17 17.02 -9.46
N LEU A 29 2.23 15.70 -9.51
CA LEU A 29 1.49 14.92 -10.49
C LEU A 29 -0.02 15.18 -10.40
N ALA A 30 -0.59 15.18 -9.20
CA ALA A 30 -2.01 15.46 -9.01
C ALA A 30 -2.40 16.87 -9.51
N ARG A 31 -1.56 17.89 -9.28
CA ARG A 31 -1.78 19.24 -9.83
C ARG A 31 -1.81 19.24 -11.36
N LEU A 32 -0.85 18.57 -12.00
CA LEU A 32 -0.80 18.43 -13.45
C LEU A 32 -2.02 17.68 -14.03
N MET A 33 -2.56 16.73 -13.28
CA MET A 33 -3.75 15.97 -13.67
C MET A 33 -5.08 16.70 -13.42
N GLY A 34 -5.07 17.94 -12.97
CA GLY A 34 -6.26 18.74 -12.69
C GLY A 34 -6.75 18.70 -11.24
N GLY A 35 -5.84 18.39 -10.31
CA GLY A 35 -6.08 18.41 -8.87
C GLY A 35 -6.53 17.07 -8.27
N LYS A 36 -6.70 17.05 -6.94
CA LYS A 36 -7.04 15.86 -6.14
C LYS A 36 -8.18 15.03 -6.75
N LYS A 37 -9.33 15.65 -7.04
CA LYS A 37 -10.52 14.93 -7.52
C LYS A 37 -10.27 14.19 -8.84
N SER A 38 -9.61 14.87 -9.78
CA SER A 38 -9.26 14.29 -11.09
C SER A 38 -8.27 13.14 -10.92
N PHE A 39 -7.21 13.35 -10.12
CA PHE A 39 -6.19 12.34 -9.82
C PHE A 39 -6.82 11.08 -9.20
N VAL A 40 -7.56 11.24 -8.09
CA VAL A 40 -8.17 10.13 -7.36
C VAL A 40 -9.15 9.34 -8.23
N ASN A 41 -10.01 10.02 -8.99
CA ASN A 41 -10.97 9.35 -9.85
C ASN A 41 -10.29 8.56 -10.98
N LYS A 42 -9.30 9.15 -11.64
CA LYS A 42 -8.54 8.45 -12.69
C LYS A 42 -7.73 7.29 -12.15
N LEU A 43 -7.15 7.43 -10.95
CA LEU A 43 -6.44 6.34 -10.28
C LEU A 43 -7.42 5.20 -9.93
N GLN A 44 -8.62 5.51 -9.43
CA GLN A 44 -9.62 4.50 -9.13
C GLN A 44 -10.05 3.71 -10.37
N MET A 45 -10.16 4.37 -11.53
CA MET A 45 -10.49 3.70 -12.79
C MET A 45 -9.50 2.59 -13.16
N ILE A 46 -8.21 2.73 -12.81
CA ILE A 46 -7.22 1.67 -13.04
C ILE A 46 -7.62 0.37 -12.32
N PHE A 47 -8.10 0.50 -11.10
CA PHE A 47 -8.55 -0.65 -10.32
C PHE A 47 -9.91 -1.19 -10.77
N ASP A 48 -10.86 -0.30 -11.08
CA ASP A 48 -12.23 -0.64 -11.45
C ASP A 48 -12.31 -1.28 -12.84
N GLU A 49 -11.48 -0.82 -13.79
CA GLU A 49 -11.39 -1.35 -15.15
C GLU A 49 -10.43 -2.56 -15.27
N GLY A 50 -9.79 -2.97 -14.17
CA GLY A 50 -8.86 -4.11 -14.17
C GLY A 50 -7.56 -3.84 -14.93
N LEU A 51 -7.14 -2.60 -15.03
CA LEU A 51 -5.90 -2.18 -15.68
C LEU A 51 -4.68 -2.28 -14.75
N TYR A 52 -4.89 -2.44 -13.46
CA TYR A 52 -3.83 -2.65 -12.47
C TYR A 52 -3.15 -3.99 -12.71
N ASP A 53 -1.84 -3.96 -12.88
CA ASP A 53 -1.01 -5.15 -13.03
C ASP A 53 -0.04 -5.28 -11.85
N PRO A 54 -0.31 -6.18 -10.88
CA PRO A 54 0.57 -6.35 -9.71
C PRO A 54 1.96 -6.88 -10.07
N ALA A 55 2.13 -7.51 -11.24
CA ALA A 55 3.41 -7.99 -11.72
C ALA A 55 4.26 -6.89 -12.40
N ASN A 56 3.74 -5.67 -12.51
CA ASN A 56 4.44 -4.52 -13.07
C ASN A 56 4.93 -3.61 -11.92
N GLU A 57 6.24 -3.50 -11.74
CA GLU A 57 6.83 -2.77 -10.61
C GLU A 57 6.27 -1.35 -10.38
N PRO A 58 6.08 -0.49 -11.39
CA PRO A 58 5.47 0.82 -11.17
C PRO A 58 4.10 0.78 -10.48
N ASP A 59 3.30 -0.24 -10.77
CA ASP A 59 1.94 -0.37 -10.26
C ASP A 59 1.91 -0.72 -8.77
N ILE A 60 2.98 -1.30 -8.24
CA ILE A 60 3.10 -1.73 -6.83
C ILE A 60 2.77 -0.59 -5.86
N ALA A 61 3.15 0.66 -6.19
CA ALA A 61 2.89 1.82 -5.36
C ALA A 61 1.46 2.38 -5.48
N TYR A 62 0.70 2.05 -6.52
CA TYR A 62 -0.57 2.72 -6.85
C TYR A 62 -1.65 2.59 -5.78
N PRO A 63 -1.83 1.46 -5.09
CA PRO A 63 -2.83 1.35 -4.04
C PRO A 63 -2.64 2.35 -2.89
N TYR A 64 -1.40 2.83 -2.69
CA TYR A 64 -1.05 3.73 -1.59
C TYR A 64 -1.21 5.21 -1.93
N LEU A 65 -1.29 5.56 -3.22
CA LEU A 65 -1.38 6.95 -3.68
C LEU A 65 -2.66 7.66 -3.22
N PHE A 66 -3.71 6.93 -2.90
CA PHE A 66 -4.91 7.51 -2.29
C PHE A 66 -4.63 8.12 -0.91
N SER A 67 -3.75 7.52 -0.12
CA SER A 67 -3.41 7.96 1.24
C SER A 67 -2.62 9.27 1.30
N TYR A 68 -2.17 9.80 0.16
CA TYR A 68 -1.65 11.17 0.07
C TYR A 68 -2.74 12.24 0.19
N PHE A 69 -4.01 11.88 0.07
CA PHE A 69 -5.13 12.81 0.03
C PHE A 69 -6.11 12.53 1.17
N LYS A 70 -6.18 13.46 2.11
CA LYS A 70 -7.10 13.37 3.26
C LYS A 70 -8.52 13.06 2.82
N GLY A 71 -9.11 12.01 3.43
CA GLY A 71 -10.45 11.50 3.17
C GLY A 71 -10.53 10.42 2.07
N GLU A 72 -9.40 10.08 1.43
CA GLU A 72 -9.32 9.03 0.40
C GLU A 72 -8.58 7.76 0.90
N GLU A 73 -8.07 7.77 2.12
CA GLU A 73 -7.25 6.70 2.71
C GLU A 73 -7.98 5.36 2.77
N TRP A 74 -9.29 5.40 2.88
CA TRP A 74 -10.14 4.20 2.84
C TRP A 74 -10.01 3.41 1.52
N ARG A 75 -9.66 4.09 0.42
CA ARG A 75 -9.43 3.43 -0.89
C ARG A 75 -8.15 2.60 -0.83
N THR A 76 -7.08 3.12 -0.24
CA THR A 76 -5.86 2.33 0.01
C THR A 76 -6.19 1.06 0.79
N GLN A 77 -6.96 1.17 1.88
CA GLN A 77 -7.34 0.03 2.71
C GLN A 77 -8.17 -1.00 1.92
N LYS A 78 -9.13 -0.53 1.14
CA LYS A 78 -9.98 -1.37 0.29
C LYS A 78 -9.17 -2.08 -0.79
N GLU A 79 -8.37 -1.34 -1.56
CA GLU A 79 -7.66 -1.90 -2.71
C GLU A 79 -6.55 -2.85 -2.26
N THR A 80 -5.78 -2.54 -1.22
CA THR A 80 -4.74 -3.44 -0.71
C THR A 80 -5.32 -4.77 -0.24
N GLN A 81 -6.44 -4.78 0.49
CA GLN A 81 -7.10 -6.01 0.91
C GLN A 81 -7.68 -6.79 -0.26
N ARG A 82 -8.29 -6.11 -1.23
CA ARG A 82 -8.81 -6.73 -2.45
C ARG A 82 -7.69 -7.40 -3.25
N LEU A 83 -6.54 -6.74 -3.39
CA LEU A 83 -5.39 -7.26 -4.12
C LEU A 83 -4.75 -8.44 -3.40
N LEU A 84 -4.59 -8.38 -2.07
CA LEU A 84 -4.13 -9.51 -1.27
C LEU A 84 -5.01 -10.74 -1.50
N ALA A 85 -6.33 -10.59 -1.36
CA ALA A 85 -7.27 -11.70 -1.51
C ALA A 85 -7.32 -12.26 -2.94
N LYS A 86 -7.11 -11.42 -3.95
CA LYS A 86 -7.20 -11.81 -5.36
C LYS A 86 -5.95 -12.50 -5.89
N TYR A 87 -4.77 -11.99 -5.50
CA TYR A 87 -3.51 -12.36 -6.17
C TYR A 87 -2.56 -13.18 -5.30
N PHE A 88 -2.76 -13.22 -3.98
CA PHE A 88 -1.86 -13.95 -3.09
C PHE A 88 -2.59 -15.12 -2.45
N THR A 89 -2.16 -16.33 -2.80
CA THR A 89 -2.79 -17.58 -2.35
C THR A 89 -1.76 -18.52 -1.74
N THR A 90 -2.21 -19.64 -1.16
CA THR A 90 -1.35 -20.69 -0.62
C THR A 90 -0.96 -21.76 -1.65
N GLN A 91 -1.30 -21.54 -2.93
CA GLN A 91 -0.94 -22.45 -4.01
C GLN A 91 0.50 -22.22 -4.49
N PRO A 92 1.13 -23.17 -5.20
CA PRO A 92 2.49 -23.00 -5.75
C PRO A 92 2.66 -21.79 -6.68
N ASP A 93 1.57 -21.38 -7.36
CA ASP A 93 1.49 -20.19 -8.21
C ASP A 93 0.84 -19.00 -7.50
N GLY A 94 0.94 -18.94 -6.16
CA GLY A 94 0.20 -18.06 -5.29
C GLY A 94 0.71 -16.61 -5.22
N ILE A 95 1.60 -16.19 -6.12
CA ILE A 95 2.04 -14.79 -6.27
C ILE A 95 1.81 -14.31 -7.70
N PRO A 96 1.53 -13.01 -7.93
CA PRO A 96 1.36 -12.48 -9.28
C PRO A 96 2.73 -12.29 -9.96
N GLY A 97 2.96 -13.00 -11.07
CA GLY A 97 4.20 -12.88 -11.85
C GLY A 97 5.43 -13.45 -11.13
N ASN A 98 6.59 -12.83 -11.34
CA ASN A 98 7.84 -13.19 -10.69
C ASN A 98 7.94 -12.53 -9.30
N ASP A 99 8.62 -13.20 -8.38
CA ASP A 99 8.85 -12.64 -7.04
C ASP A 99 9.88 -11.49 -7.02
N ASP A 100 10.70 -11.39 -8.06
CA ASP A 100 11.68 -10.31 -8.29
C ASP A 100 12.50 -9.96 -7.04
N THR A 101 13.32 -10.91 -6.63
CA THR A 101 14.20 -10.80 -5.43
C THR A 101 13.39 -10.63 -4.12
N GLY A 102 12.17 -11.16 -4.08
CA GLY A 102 11.30 -11.10 -2.90
C GLY A 102 10.34 -9.91 -2.89
N THR A 103 10.26 -9.12 -3.95
CA THR A 103 9.41 -7.92 -4.01
C THR A 103 7.94 -8.24 -3.80
N MET A 104 7.41 -9.26 -4.48
CA MET A 104 6.00 -9.64 -4.37
C MET A 104 5.68 -10.27 -3.02
N SER A 105 6.52 -11.19 -2.54
CA SER A 105 6.38 -11.78 -1.20
C SER A 105 6.43 -10.72 -0.11
N THR A 106 7.36 -9.76 -0.23
CA THR A 106 7.53 -8.67 0.72
C THR A 106 6.33 -7.73 0.69
N TRP A 107 5.79 -7.43 -0.50
CA TRP A 107 4.58 -6.62 -0.64
C TRP A 107 3.41 -7.24 0.14
N ALA A 108 3.20 -8.56 -0.01
CA ALA A 108 2.15 -9.27 0.73
C ALA A 108 2.37 -9.19 2.24
N ILE A 109 3.58 -9.52 2.70
CA ILE A 109 3.92 -9.53 4.14
C ILE A 109 3.72 -8.15 4.77
N PHE A 110 4.21 -7.09 4.15
CA PHE A 110 4.04 -5.73 4.65
C PHE A 110 2.56 -5.34 4.76
N ASN A 111 1.76 -5.62 3.73
CA ASN A 111 0.32 -5.35 3.78
C ASN A 111 -0.41 -6.18 4.82
N MET A 112 -0.01 -7.44 5.02
CA MET A 112 -0.56 -8.29 6.08
C MET A 112 -0.21 -7.76 7.48
N MET A 113 0.94 -7.08 7.63
CA MET A 113 1.34 -6.42 8.88
C MET A 113 0.65 -5.07 9.09
N GLY A 114 0.12 -4.43 8.03
CA GLY A 114 -0.66 -3.20 8.12
C GLY A 114 0.09 -1.92 7.74
N PHE A 115 1.18 -2.00 6.99
CA PHE A 115 1.90 -0.82 6.47
C PHE A 115 2.76 -1.19 5.24
N TYR A 116 3.15 -0.19 4.44
CA TYR A 116 4.00 -0.40 3.26
C TYR A 116 4.89 0.82 2.98
N PRO A 117 6.19 0.64 2.62
CA PRO A 117 7.10 1.70 2.21
C PRO A 117 6.86 2.07 0.73
N ASP A 118 5.86 2.89 0.45
CA ASP A 118 5.38 3.19 -0.90
C ASP A 118 6.26 4.16 -1.70
N CYS A 119 7.19 4.86 -1.06
CA CYS A 119 8.10 5.79 -1.72
C CYS A 119 9.56 5.44 -1.43
N PRO A 120 10.30 4.85 -2.39
CA PRO A 120 11.73 4.57 -2.22
C PRO A 120 12.52 5.82 -1.86
N GLY A 121 13.40 5.70 -0.87
CA GLY A 121 14.24 6.81 -0.39
C GLY A 121 13.60 7.70 0.67
N LEU A 122 12.30 7.56 0.96
CA LEU A 122 11.67 8.18 2.12
C LEU A 122 11.53 7.16 3.25
N PRO A 123 11.99 7.48 4.49
CA PRO A 123 11.85 6.60 5.64
C PRO A 123 10.43 6.68 6.24
N GLU A 124 9.42 6.47 5.40
CA GLU A 124 8.00 6.55 5.76
C GLU A 124 7.23 5.33 5.25
N TYR A 125 6.13 5.04 5.91
CA TYR A 125 5.22 3.96 5.54
C TYR A 125 3.79 4.48 5.46
N THR A 126 3.06 4.05 4.45
CA THR A 126 1.61 4.21 4.39
C THR A 126 0.94 3.07 5.18
N LEU A 127 0.01 3.43 6.06
CA LEU A 127 -0.74 2.48 6.87
C LEU A 127 -1.85 1.82 6.03
N THR A 128 -1.95 0.50 6.14
CA THR A 128 -2.96 -0.34 5.52
C THR A 128 -3.70 -1.14 6.60
N THR A 129 -4.74 -1.84 6.23
CA THR A 129 -5.46 -2.68 7.19
C THR A 129 -4.68 -3.98 7.44
N PRO A 130 -4.20 -4.25 8.66
CA PRO A 130 -3.51 -5.51 8.94
C PRO A 130 -4.45 -6.71 8.80
N VAL A 131 -3.90 -7.86 8.45
CA VAL A 131 -4.63 -9.14 8.38
C VAL A 131 -4.58 -9.86 9.72
N PHE A 132 -3.44 -9.79 10.41
CA PHE A 132 -3.23 -10.48 11.67
C PHE A 132 -3.74 -9.66 12.86
N ASP A 133 -4.20 -10.36 13.89
CA ASP A 133 -4.58 -9.72 15.16
C ASP A 133 -3.34 -9.25 15.92
N LYS A 134 -2.21 -9.97 15.77
CA LYS A 134 -0.95 -9.62 16.40
C LYS A 134 0.25 -10.04 15.58
N VAL A 135 1.22 -9.12 15.46
CA VAL A 135 2.54 -9.37 14.89
C VAL A 135 3.60 -8.87 15.87
N ILE A 136 4.67 -9.61 16.04
CA ILE A 136 5.83 -9.20 16.82
C ILE A 136 7.05 -9.23 15.91
N ILE A 137 7.70 -8.08 15.74
CA ILE A 137 8.95 -7.93 15.01
C ILE A 137 10.05 -7.73 16.02
N ARG A 138 11.00 -8.67 16.06
CA ARG A 138 12.20 -8.54 16.89
C ARG A 138 13.19 -7.61 16.22
N LEU A 139 13.58 -6.56 16.94
CA LEU A 139 14.53 -5.57 16.46
C LEU A 139 15.95 -5.94 16.89
N ASP A 140 16.90 -5.70 16.00
CA ASP A 140 18.32 -5.95 16.31
C ASP A 140 18.82 -4.88 17.31
N PRO A 141 19.27 -5.29 18.52
CA PRO A 141 19.72 -4.37 19.56
C PRO A 141 20.99 -3.59 19.19
N LYS A 142 21.66 -3.99 18.12
CA LYS A 142 22.79 -3.24 17.57
C LYS A 142 22.36 -1.88 16.99
N TRP A 143 21.12 -1.83 16.46
CA TRP A 143 20.62 -0.66 15.74
C TRP A 143 19.46 0.04 16.45
N TYR A 144 18.70 -0.70 17.29
CA TYR A 144 17.49 -0.22 17.92
C TYR A 144 17.55 -0.38 19.43
N LYS A 145 17.06 0.62 20.17
CA LYS A 145 16.94 0.55 21.64
C LYS A 145 15.81 -0.36 22.08
N GLU A 146 14.71 -0.33 21.36
CA GLU A 146 13.58 -1.20 21.59
C GLU A 146 13.91 -2.61 21.09
N LYS A 147 13.50 -3.60 21.86
CA LYS A 147 13.74 -5.01 21.51
C LYS A 147 12.75 -5.56 20.51
N GLU A 148 11.55 -5.01 20.52
CA GLU A 148 10.42 -5.51 19.74
C GLU A 148 9.53 -4.34 19.29
N LEU A 149 8.98 -4.49 18.10
CA LEU A 149 7.81 -3.75 17.63
C LEU A 149 6.61 -4.69 17.66
N VAL A 150 5.60 -4.34 18.43
CA VAL A 150 4.35 -5.09 18.50
C VAL A 150 3.27 -4.38 17.69
N ILE A 151 2.67 -5.07 16.74
CA ILE A 151 1.53 -4.58 15.96
C ILE A 151 0.32 -5.36 16.43
N GLU A 152 -0.74 -4.66 16.84
CA GLU A 152 -1.98 -5.27 17.29
C GLU A 152 -3.18 -4.65 16.57
N SER A 153 -4.15 -5.50 16.22
CA SER A 153 -5.39 -5.05 15.61
C SER A 153 -6.62 -5.60 16.35
N THR A 154 -7.59 -4.73 16.56
CA THR A 154 -8.90 -5.09 17.12
C THR A 154 -9.98 -4.79 16.10
N ARG A 155 -10.78 -5.79 15.73
CA ARG A 155 -11.89 -5.67 14.78
C ARG A 155 -13.23 -5.64 15.50
N GLN A 156 -14.11 -4.75 15.08
CA GLN A 156 -15.50 -4.71 15.60
C GLN A 156 -16.31 -5.92 15.11
N LYS A 157 -15.97 -6.45 13.93
CA LYS A 157 -16.58 -7.65 13.34
C LYS A 157 -15.58 -8.34 12.42
N PRO A 158 -15.73 -9.66 12.13
CA PRO A 158 -14.76 -10.43 11.36
C PRO A 158 -14.44 -9.86 9.97
N ASP A 159 -15.42 -9.24 9.31
CA ASP A 159 -15.31 -8.64 7.99
C ASP A 159 -14.97 -7.14 8.00
N ALA A 160 -14.64 -6.60 9.19
CA ALA A 160 -14.24 -5.20 9.34
C ALA A 160 -12.97 -4.90 8.51
N LEU A 161 -13.05 -3.85 7.72
CA LEU A 161 -12.04 -3.51 6.73
C LEU A 161 -11.38 -2.16 6.99
N TYR A 162 -12.13 -1.18 7.48
CA TYR A 162 -11.66 0.19 7.53
C TYR A 162 -11.09 0.55 8.91
N ILE A 163 -9.92 1.18 8.89
CA ILE A 163 -9.27 1.67 10.10
C ILE A 163 -10.07 2.85 10.65
N ASP A 164 -10.53 2.71 11.89
CA ASP A 164 -11.21 3.77 12.64
C ASP A 164 -10.22 4.62 13.45
N ASN A 165 -9.22 3.95 14.03
CA ASN A 165 -8.22 4.61 14.87
C ASN A 165 -6.88 3.88 14.80
N VAL A 166 -5.79 4.65 14.86
CA VAL A 166 -4.43 4.12 15.00
C VAL A 166 -3.72 4.80 16.16
N LYS A 167 -2.95 4.04 16.93
CA LYS A 167 -2.07 4.55 17.97
C LYS A 167 -0.67 4.02 17.79
N ILE A 168 0.34 4.82 18.13
CA ILE A 168 1.74 4.42 18.24
C ILE A 168 2.27 4.82 19.60
N GLY A 169 2.86 3.87 20.35
CA GLY A 169 3.30 4.12 21.71
C GLY A 169 2.19 4.69 22.61
N GLY A 170 0.94 4.25 22.43
CA GLY A 170 -0.24 4.75 23.15
C GLY A 170 -0.78 6.11 22.68
N LYS A 171 -0.10 6.81 21.77
CA LYS A 171 -0.53 8.12 21.24
C LYS A 171 -1.31 7.96 19.95
N LYS A 172 -2.46 8.62 19.86
CA LYS A 172 -3.29 8.60 18.65
C LYS A 172 -2.60 9.27 17.47
N LEU A 173 -2.61 8.58 16.32
CA LEU A 173 -2.21 9.16 15.03
C LEU A 173 -3.44 9.74 14.32
N ASN A 174 -3.29 10.97 13.81
CA ASN A 174 -4.34 11.64 13.01
C ASN A 174 -4.01 11.63 11.51
N ARG A 175 -3.19 10.69 11.09
CA ARG A 175 -2.73 10.50 9.70
C ARG A 175 -2.55 9.02 9.41
N PHE A 176 -2.52 8.66 8.13
CA PHE A 176 -2.30 7.29 7.65
C PHE A 176 -0.89 7.09 7.07
N ARG A 177 0.08 7.88 7.56
CA ARG A 177 1.52 7.72 7.27
C ARG A 177 2.29 7.79 8.57
N ILE A 178 3.34 6.98 8.68
CA ILE A 178 4.20 6.92 9.86
C ILE A 178 5.67 6.90 9.42
N THR A 179 6.54 7.58 10.14
CA THR A 179 7.97 7.52 9.86
C THR A 179 8.59 6.24 10.40
N HIS A 180 9.74 5.85 9.84
CA HIS A 180 10.51 4.72 10.36
C HIS A 180 10.88 4.91 11.83
N ASP A 181 11.31 6.10 12.20
CA ASP A 181 11.67 6.44 13.60
C ASP A 181 10.49 6.27 14.56
N GLU A 182 9.30 6.78 14.19
CA GLU A 182 8.10 6.58 15.01
C GLU A 182 7.76 5.11 15.15
N LEU A 183 7.91 4.33 14.07
CA LEU A 183 7.58 2.89 14.06
C LEU A 183 8.51 2.12 15.00
N VAL A 184 9.84 2.30 14.88
CA VAL A 184 10.83 1.49 15.62
C VAL A 184 11.02 1.96 17.06
N HIS A 185 10.74 3.22 17.37
CA HIS A 185 10.82 3.76 18.74
C HIS A 185 9.47 3.78 19.47
N GLY A 186 8.36 3.58 18.76
CA GLY A 186 7.03 3.55 19.36
C GLY A 186 6.71 2.26 20.12
N GLY A 187 7.41 1.16 19.83
CA GLY A 187 7.30 -0.14 20.50
C GLY A 187 5.97 -0.86 20.24
N ARG A 188 4.85 -0.14 20.07
CA ARG A 188 3.53 -0.73 19.84
C ARG A 188 2.73 0.12 18.86
N LEU A 189 2.26 -0.52 17.77
CA LEU A 189 1.34 0.03 16.79
C LEU A 189 -0.01 -0.67 16.93
N GLU A 190 -1.06 0.10 17.24
CA GLU A 190 -2.39 -0.43 17.55
C GLU A 190 -3.41 0.07 16.54
N PHE A 191 -4.19 -0.85 15.96
CA PHE A 191 -5.27 -0.56 15.01
C PHE A 191 -6.63 -0.91 15.62
N SER A 192 -7.58 0.00 15.49
CA SER A 192 -9.02 -0.29 15.69
C SER A 192 -9.69 -0.28 14.32
N ILE A 193 -10.38 -1.37 13.96
CA ILE A 193 -10.91 -1.62 12.61
C ILE A 193 -12.44 -1.82 12.71
N ARG A 194 -13.17 -1.09 11.84
CA ARG A 194 -14.65 -1.10 11.76
C ARG A 194 -15.16 -1.66 10.45
#